data_e7c20284f80e62aca597fac2cd14ba72
#
_entry.id   e7c20284f80e62aca597fac2cd14ba72
#
_cell.length_a   1.000
_cell.length_b   1.000
_cell.length_c   1.000
_cell.angle_alpha   90.00
_cell.angle_beta   90.00
_cell.angle_gamma   90.00
#
_symmetry.space_group_name_H-M   'P 1'
#
loop_
_entity.id
_entity.type
_entity.pdbx_description
1 polymer ?
#
loop_
_entity_poly.entity_id
_entity_poly.type
_entity_poly.pdbx_seq_one_letter_code
_entity_poly.pdbx_strand_id
1 'polypeptide(L)'
;MCFAYREWKSCYFCTTFSTLKMELITTYICKDFDIGIHNNMFGGKLMSLIDDAAGSFASQVCDSPNMVTIKVDELVFKKAVKSGSILKVYGKVVRFGNSSIEMYMEIRKHNVYTGSQDLVTHTNMTFVRIDEEGKSLPIAEYIKKRHALRIEKYGKALLLPTEEGFSAE
;
A
#
# COMPACT_ATOMS: atom_id res chain seq x y z
N MET A 1 36.97 14.35 -25.76
CA MET A 1 37.46 13.01 -25.36
C MET A 1 36.28 12.31 -24.72
N CYS A 2 35.58 11.49 -25.50
CA CYS A 2 34.46 10.67 -25.05
C CYS A 2 34.98 9.52 -24.21
N PHE A 3 34.48 9.33 -22.99
CA PHE A 3 34.48 8.03 -22.35
C PHE A 3 33.26 7.81 -21.47
N ALA A 4 32.59 6.74 -21.84
CA ALA A 4 31.81 5.79 -21.04
C ALA A 4 30.40 6.16 -20.64
N TYR A 5 29.51 6.17 -21.62
CA TYR A 5 28.07 5.94 -21.45
C TYR A 5 27.73 4.55 -22.03
N ARG A 6 28.28 3.52 -21.44
CA ARG A 6 27.99 2.12 -21.80
C ARG A 6 28.18 1.25 -20.58
N GLU A 7 27.09 0.93 -19.86
CA GLU A 7 26.91 -0.32 -19.11
C GLU A 7 25.69 -0.27 -18.15
N TRP A 8 24.51 0.11 -18.65
CA TRP A 8 23.26 -0.09 -17.91
C TRP A 8 22.24 -0.88 -18.72
N LYS A 9 22.67 -1.70 -19.69
CA LYS A 9 21.79 -2.53 -20.51
C LYS A 9 21.80 -4.01 -20.16
N SER A 10 22.15 -4.41 -18.96
CA SER A 10 22.16 -5.84 -18.59
C SER A 10 21.52 -6.14 -17.25
N CYS A 11 20.29 -5.68 -17.02
CA CYS A 11 19.45 -6.22 -15.96
C CYS A 11 17.95 -6.15 -16.29
N TYR A 12 17.58 -6.23 -17.57
CA TYR A 12 16.18 -6.31 -18.01
C TYR A 12 15.65 -7.75 -18.05
N PHE A 13 16.32 -8.69 -17.42
CA PHE A 13 15.83 -10.07 -17.34
C PHE A 13 15.64 -10.50 -15.89
N CYS A 14 14.88 -9.71 -15.13
CA CYS A 14 14.36 -10.19 -13.86
C CYS A 14 12.86 -9.91 -13.80
N THR A 15 12.14 -10.94 -14.18
CA THR A 15 10.75 -11.21 -13.82
C THR A 15 9.72 -10.11 -14.15
N THR A 16 8.93 -10.40 -15.15
CA THR A 16 7.54 -9.95 -15.36
C THR A 16 6.66 -10.23 -14.13
N PHE A 17 7.02 -9.67 -12.99
CA PHE A 17 6.08 -9.44 -11.92
C PHE A 17 5.41 -8.11 -12.23
N SER A 18 4.19 -8.19 -12.75
CA SER A 18 3.29 -7.06 -12.94
C SER A 18 3.43 -6.09 -11.76
N THR A 19 4.09 -4.96 -11.97
CA THR A 19 4.16 -3.84 -11.02
C THR A 19 2.79 -3.19 -10.96
N LEU A 20 1.82 -3.89 -10.37
CA LEU A 20 0.54 -3.31 -10.00
C LEU A 20 0.86 -2.14 -9.07
N LYS A 21 0.63 -0.93 -9.57
CA LYS A 21 0.93 0.30 -8.84
C LYS A 21 0.17 0.29 -7.52
N MET A 22 0.90 0.54 -6.44
CA MET A 22 0.29 0.70 -5.12
C MET A 22 -0.40 2.06 -5.02
N GLU A 23 -1.57 2.08 -4.40
CA GLU A 23 -2.33 3.30 -4.14
C GLU A 23 -1.96 3.84 -2.75
N LEU A 24 -1.80 5.16 -2.63
CA LEU A 24 -1.70 5.83 -1.33
C LEU A 24 -3.09 5.86 -0.71
N ILE A 25 -3.28 5.13 0.38
CA ILE A 25 -4.58 5.02 1.06
C ILE A 25 -4.74 6.13 2.09
N THR A 26 -3.74 6.31 2.95
CA THR A 26 -3.77 7.35 3.98
C THR A 26 -2.37 7.81 4.36
N THR A 27 -2.31 8.97 5.02
CA THR A 27 -1.10 9.52 5.61
C THR A 27 -1.36 9.78 7.09
N TYR A 28 -0.40 9.44 7.95
CA TYR A 28 -0.49 9.59 9.39
C TYR A 28 0.76 10.24 9.95
N ILE A 29 0.60 11.15 10.91
CA ILE A 29 1.72 11.72 11.67
C ILE A 29 1.76 11.00 13.03
N CYS A 30 2.88 10.34 13.33
CA CYS A 30 3.12 9.71 14.62
C CYS A 30 3.15 10.78 15.71
N LYS A 31 2.27 10.67 16.69
CA LYS A 31 2.11 11.61 17.79
C LYS A 31 2.78 11.06 19.05
N ASP A 32 2.98 11.91 20.07
CA ASP A 32 3.62 11.51 21.32
C ASP A 32 2.85 10.41 22.05
N PHE A 33 1.52 10.40 21.98
CA PHE A 33 0.70 9.35 22.60
C PHE A 33 0.70 8.01 21.85
N ASP A 34 1.27 7.96 20.64
CA ASP A 34 1.50 6.70 19.90
C ASP A 34 2.79 6.01 20.33
N ILE A 35 3.62 6.68 21.13
CA ILE A 35 4.94 6.20 21.52
C ILE A 35 4.85 5.23 22.70
N GLY A 36 5.49 4.09 22.57
CA GLY A 36 5.63 3.10 23.63
C GLY A 36 6.87 3.31 24.50
N ILE A 37 7.14 2.36 25.39
CA ILE A 37 8.16 2.44 26.44
C ILE A 37 9.61 2.60 25.93
N HIS A 38 9.92 2.21 24.69
CA HIS A 38 11.25 2.32 24.09
C HIS A 38 11.43 3.56 23.19
N ASN A 39 10.60 4.58 23.42
CA ASN A 39 10.61 5.80 22.60
C ASN A 39 10.46 5.53 21.09
N ASN A 40 9.70 4.50 20.75
CA ASN A 40 9.27 4.16 19.39
C ASN A 40 7.75 4.02 19.37
N MET A 41 7.15 4.24 18.22
CA MET A 41 5.71 4.00 18.02
C MET A 41 5.36 2.57 18.43
N PHE A 42 4.30 2.43 19.23
CA PHE A 42 3.83 1.14 19.70
C PHE A 42 3.39 0.26 18.52
N GLY A 43 3.86 -0.99 18.49
CA GLY A 43 3.55 -1.92 17.39
C GLY A 43 2.07 -2.16 17.18
N GLY A 44 1.28 -2.23 18.28
CA GLY A 44 -0.18 -2.33 18.19
C GLY A 44 -0.83 -1.11 17.52
N LYS A 45 -0.24 0.09 17.66
CA LYS A 45 -0.72 1.29 16.96
C LYS A 45 -0.42 1.23 15.46
N LEU A 46 0.73 0.70 15.07
CA LEU A 46 1.05 0.43 13.66
C LEU A 46 0.10 -0.63 13.06
N MET A 47 -0.24 -1.67 13.83
CA MET A 47 -1.22 -2.68 13.42
C MET A 47 -2.61 -2.07 13.23
N SER A 48 -3.09 -1.26 14.18
CA SER A 48 -4.36 -0.54 14.05
C SER A 48 -4.37 0.36 12.82
N LEU A 49 -3.30 1.12 12.57
CA LEU A 49 -3.20 2.01 11.42
C LEU A 49 -3.29 1.25 10.09
N ILE A 50 -2.62 0.10 9.96
CA ILE A 50 -2.66 -0.69 8.73
C ILE A 50 -4.01 -1.38 8.55
N ASP A 51 -4.65 -1.83 9.63
CA ASP A 51 -5.97 -2.46 9.60
C ASP A 51 -7.07 -1.46 9.23
N ASP A 52 -7.09 -0.28 9.84
CA ASP A 52 -8.01 0.81 9.51
C ASP A 52 -7.88 1.23 8.03
N ALA A 53 -6.65 1.39 7.56
CA ALA A 53 -6.38 1.74 6.16
C ALA A 53 -6.83 0.63 5.20
N ALA A 54 -6.55 -0.63 5.54
CA ALA A 54 -6.94 -1.78 4.73
C ALA A 54 -8.45 -1.98 4.69
N GLY A 55 -9.14 -1.83 5.83
CA GLY A 55 -10.61 -1.89 5.92
C GLY A 55 -11.27 -0.80 5.08
N SER A 56 -10.76 0.43 5.16
CA SER A 56 -11.22 1.55 4.32
C SER A 56 -11.01 1.25 2.83
N PHE A 57 -9.85 0.74 2.46
CA PHE A 57 -9.53 0.39 1.08
C PHE A 57 -10.40 -0.76 0.56
N ALA A 58 -10.59 -1.83 1.35
CA ALA A 58 -11.49 -2.94 1.02
C ALA A 58 -12.91 -2.46 0.77
N SER A 59 -13.44 -1.60 1.65
CA SER A 59 -14.79 -1.03 1.55
C SER A 59 -14.97 -0.21 0.28
N GLN A 60 -13.98 0.63 -0.07
CA GLN A 60 -14.00 1.44 -1.29
C GLN A 60 -13.92 0.59 -2.56
N VAL A 61 -13.07 -0.43 -2.56
CA VAL A 61 -12.90 -1.32 -3.72
C VAL A 61 -14.13 -2.18 -3.94
N CYS A 62 -14.76 -2.67 -2.87
CA CYS A 62 -15.89 -3.59 -2.92
C CYS A 62 -17.27 -2.90 -2.89
N ASP A 63 -17.34 -1.56 -2.87
CA ASP A 63 -18.58 -0.79 -2.72
C ASP A 63 -19.45 -1.30 -1.57
N SER A 64 -18.82 -1.64 -0.45
CA SER A 64 -19.53 -2.21 0.71
C SER A 64 -18.89 -1.73 2.02
N PRO A 65 -19.68 -1.17 2.95
CA PRO A 65 -19.18 -0.80 4.27
C PRO A 65 -18.92 -2.03 5.15
N ASN A 66 -19.54 -3.17 4.83
CA ASN A 66 -19.51 -4.38 5.65
C ASN A 66 -18.37 -5.31 5.20
N MET A 67 -17.14 -4.84 5.36
CA MET A 67 -15.93 -5.61 5.10
C MET A 67 -15.24 -5.89 6.42
N VAL A 68 -14.96 -7.17 6.72
CA VAL A 68 -14.31 -7.59 7.97
C VAL A 68 -12.97 -8.23 7.71
N THR A 69 -11.99 -7.91 8.53
CA THR A 69 -10.67 -8.54 8.53
C THR A 69 -10.79 -9.98 9.03
N ILE A 70 -10.37 -10.95 8.22
CA ILE A 70 -10.36 -12.36 8.62
C ILE A 70 -8.96 -12.94 8.75
N LYS A 71 -7.97 -12.30 8.11
CA LYS A 71 -6.60 -12.76 8.15
C LYS A 71 -5.63 -11.60 7.96
N VAL A 72 -4.61 -11.59 8.78
CA VAL A 72 -3.39 -10.79 8.62
C VAL A 72 -2.24 -11.77 8.56
N ASP A 73 -1.42 -11.69 7.52
CA ASP A 73 -0.22 -12.53 7.41
C ASP A 73 0.90 -12.01 8.31
N GLU A 74 2.09 -12.54 8.15
CA GLU A 74 3.25 -12.11 8.91
C GLU A 74 3.44 -10.59 8.84
N LEU A 75 3.64 -9.97 10.00
CA LEU A 75 3.89 -8.54 10.15
C LEU A 75 5.25 -8.32 10.82
N VAL A 76 6.25 -7.91 10.04
CA VAL A 76 7.61 -7.64 10.52
C VAL A 76 7.87 -6.15 10.51
N PHE A 77 8.22 -5.59 11.67
CA PHE A 77 8.61 -4.19 11.81
C PHE A 77 10.10 -4.02 11.48
N LYS A 78 10.39 -3.43 10.32
CA LYS A 78 11.77 -3.31 9.79
C LYS A 78 12.48 -2.05 10.26
N LYS A 79 11.73 -1.00 10.59
CA LYS A 79 12.27 0.29 11.03
C LYS A 79 11.47 0.88 12.17
N ALA A 80 12.18 1.49 13.13
CA ALA A 80 11.58 2.22 14.23
C ALA A 80 10.94 3.53 13.73
N VAL A 81 9.78 3.86 14.30
CA VAL A 81 9.04 5.10 14.04
C VAL A 81 9.09 5.97 15.30
N LYS A 82 9.50 7.21 15.16
CA LYS A 82 9.58 8.19 16.24
C LYS A 82 8.42 9.18 16.16
N SER A 83 8.14 9.87 17.27
CA SER A 83 7.22 11.00 17.27
C SER A 83 7.59 12.01 16.18
N GLY A 84 6.58 12.61 15.55
CA GLY A 84 6.73 13.53 14.42
C GLY A 84 7.00 12.86 13.06
N SER A 85 7.23 11.54 13.01
CA SER A 85 7.41 10.83 11.73
C SER A 85 6.13 10.85 10.90
N ILE A 86 6.27 11.13 9.61
CA ILE A 86 5.17 11.02 8.63
C ILE A 86 5.16 9.62 8.05
N LEU A 87 4.05 8.94 8.23
CA LEU A 87 3.80 7.60 7.69
C LEU A 87 2.84 7.69 6.51
N LYS A 88 3.15 6.97 5.44
CA LYS A 88 2.27 6.78 4.28
C LYS A 88 1.90 5.31 4.20
N VAL A 89 0.60 5.03 4.15
CA VAL A 89 0.08 3.66 4.00
C VAL A 89 -0.33 3.46 2.56
N TYR A 90 0.23 2.45 1.94
CA TYR A 90 -0.04 2.06 0.56
C TYR A 90 -0.71 0.69 0.53
N GLY A 91 -1.58 0.50 -0.45
CA GLY A 91 -2.26 -0.76 -0.68
C GLY A 91 -2.39 -1.10 -2.16
N LYS A 92 -2.53 -2.38 -2.44
CA LYS A 92 -2.94 -2.89 -3.74
C LYS A 92 -3.76 -4.16 -3.57
N VAL A 93 -4.74 -4.35 -4.44
CA VAL A 93 -5.48 -5.61 -4.50
C VAL A 93 -4.57 -6.68 -5.12
N VAL A 94 -4.48 -7.83 -4.46
CA VAL A 94 -3.74 -9.01 -4.94
C VAL A 94 -4.69 -9.91 -5.73
N ARG A 95 -5.85 -10.23 -5.14
CA ARG A 95 -6.87 -11.06 -5.81
C ARG A 95 -8.25 -10.91 -5.17
N PHE A 96 -9.27 -11.23 -5.94
CA PHE A 96 -10.63 -11.43 -5.45
C PHE A 96 -10.95 -12.92 -5.33
N GLY A 97 -11.56 -13.31 -4.20
CA GLY A 97 -12.25 -14.58 -4.03
C GLY A 97 -13.74 -14.46 -4.41
N ASN A 98 -14.56 -15.40 -3.93
CA ASN A 98 -16.01 -15.31 -4.08
C ASN A 98 -16.58 -14.17 -3.21
N SER A 99 -16.35 -14.22 -1.91
CA SER A 99 -16.79 -13.24 -0.89
C SER A 99 -15.63 -12.47 -0.26
N SER A 100 -14.40 -12.69 -0.70
CA SER A 100 -13.18 -12.15 -0.09
C SER A 100 -12.35 -11.33 -1.06
N ILE A 101 -11.57 -10.42 -0.50
CA ILE A 101 -10.53 -9.67 -1.18
C ILE A 101 -9.22 -9.82 -0.41
N GLU A 102 -8.14 -10.15 -1.11
CA GLU A 102 -6.79 -10.17 -0.58
C GLU A 102 -6.03 -8.96 -1.08
N MET A 103 -5.40 -8.26 -0.16
CA MET A 103 -4.68 -7.01 -0.42
C MET A 103 -3.28 -7.07 0.19
N TYR A 104 -2.32 -6.52 -0.52
CA TYR A 104 -0.99 -6.24 0.01
C TYR A 104 -0.97 -4.81 0.51
N MET A 105 -0.54 -4.64 1.74
CA MET A 105 -0.45 -3.35 2.43
C MET A 105 0.97 -3.09 2.89
N GLU A 106 1.40 -1.83 2.85
CA GLU A 106 2.69 -1.43 3.43
C GLU A 106 2.62 -0.03 4.06
N ILE A 107 3.42 0.16 5.10
CA ILE A 107 3.65 1.46 5.75
C ILE A 107 5.07 1.90 5.43
N ARG A 108 5.21 3.13 4.95
CA ARG A 108 6.50 3.78 4.69
C ARG A 108 6.64 5.06 5.51
N LYS A 109 7.82 5.27 6.06
CA LYS A 109 8.20 6.54 6.69
C LYS A 109 8.71 7.48 5.60
N HIS A 110 8.08 8.66 5.49
CA HIS A 110 8.43 9.68 4.51
C HIS A 110 9.38 10.71 5.10
N ASN A 111 10.48 10.99 4.39
CA ASN A 111 11.38 12.09 4.70
C ASN A 111 10.96 13.31 3.88
N VAL A 112 10.52 14.36 4.56
CA VAL A 112 10.02 15.59 3.91
C VAL A 112 11.09 16.40 3.20
N TYR A 113 12.36 16.27 3.61
CA TYR A 113 13.46 17.02 3.03
C TYR A 113 14.00 16.41 1.75
N THR A 114 14.00 15.07 1.67
CA THR A 114 14.59 14.34 0.53
C THR A 114 13.53 13.68 -0.36
N GLY A 115 12.27 13.62 0.09
CA GLY A 115 11.22 12.88 -0.58
C GLY A 115 11.36 11.35 -0.47
N SER A 116 12.45 10.84 0.10
CA SER A 116 12.68 9.40 0.24
C SER A 116 11.68 8.73 1.17
N GLN A 117 11.45 7.45 0.96
CA GLN A 117 10.52 6.66 1.76
C GLN A 117 11.16 5.35 2.20
N ASP A 118 11.19 5.15 3.51
CA ASP A 118 11.69 3.93 4.13
C ASP A 118 10.56 2.97 4.47
N LEU A 119 10.67 1.72 4.06
CA LEU A 119 9.70 0.68 4.41
C LEU A 119 9.77 0.38 5.92
N VAL A 120 8.65 0.61 6.61
CA VAL A 120 8.49 0.32 8.05
C VAL A 120 7.98 -1.11 8.24
N THR A 121 6.91 -1.47 7.55
CA THR A 121 6.31 -2.81 7.59
C THR A 121 5.46 -3.07 6.36
N HIS A 122 5.19 -4.34 6.09
CA HIS A 122 4.23 -4.78 5.08
C HIS A 122 3.58 -6.09 5.51
N THR A 123 2.40 -6.38 4.94
CA THR A 123 1.67 -7.63 5.15
C THR A 123 0.65 -7.86 4.04
N ASN A 124 0.19 -9.10 3.87
CA ASN A 124 -1.05 -9.36 3.15
C ASN A 124 -2.21 -9.45 4.15
N MET A 125 -3.36 -8.92 3.74
CA MET A 125 -4.57 -8.92 4.55
C MET A 125 -5.73 -9.43 3.71
N THR A 126 -6.60 -10.23 4.33
CA THR A 126 -7.80 -10.75 3.68
C THR A 126 -9.04 -10.23 4.40
N PHE A 127 -9.92 -9.63 3.63
CA PHE A 127 -11.22 -9.16 4.07
C PHE A 127 -12.34 -9.98 3.45
N VAL A 128 -13.45 -10.12 4.16
CA VAL A 128 -14.65 -10.79 3.67
C VAL A 128 -15.82 -9.82 3.75
N ARG A 129 -16.63 -9.80 2.70
CA ARG A 129 -17.89 -9.10 2.68
C ARG A 129 -18.93 -9.89 3.46
N ILE A 130 -19.63 -9.25 4.40
CA ILE A 130 -20.67 -9.84 5.24
C ILE A 130 -21.99 -9.09 5.13
N ASP A 131 -23.09 -9.75 5.52
CA ASP A 131 -24.39 -9.12 5.79
C ASP A 131 -24.49 -8.64 7.25
N GLU A 132 -25.67 -8.17 7.65
CA GLU A 132 -25.96 -7.67 9.00
C GLU A 132 -25.93 -8.79 10.06
N GLU A 133 -26.14 -10.05 9.64
CA GLU A 133 -26.08 -11.23 10.49
C GLU A 133 -24.67 -11.85 10.56
N GLY A 134 -23.67 -11.25 9.88
CA GLY A 134 -22.29 -11.71 9.84
C GLY A 134 -22.03 -12.84 8.84
N LYS A 135 -22.97 -13.14 7.95
CA LYS A 135 -22.85 -14.17 6.92
C LYS A 135 -22.08 -13.64 5.71
N SER A 136 -21.21 -14.45 5.14
CA SER A 136 -20.43 -14.02 3.97
C SER A 136 -21.31 -13.80 2.73
N LEU A 137 -21.13 -12.66 2.06
CA LEU A 137 -21.80 -12.29 0.82
C LEU A 137 -20.84 -12.28 -0.36
N PRO A 138 -21.25 -12.76 -1.54
CA PRO A 138 -20.44 -12.69 -2.74
C PRO A 138 -20.09 -11.24 -3.13
N ILE A 139 -18.86 -11.02 -3.58
CA ILE A 139 -18.44 -9.77 -4.22
C ILE A 139 -18.91 -9.83 -5.68
N ALA A 140 -19.69 -8.83 -6.09
CA ALA A 140 -20.31 -8.81 -7.42
C ALA A 140 -19.26 -8.77 -8.55
N GLU A 141 -19.53 -9.47 -9.63
CA GLU A 141 -18.60 -9.56 -10.78
C GLU A 141 -18.32 -8.19 -11.44
N TYR A 142 -19.28 -7.26 -11.43
CA TYR A 142 -19.05 -5.93 -11.98
C TYR A 142 -17.96 -5.16 -11.20
N ILE A 143 -17.82 -5.38 -9.89
CA ILE A 143 -16.79 -4.78 -9.02
C ILE A 143 -15.42 -5.28 -9.47
N LYS A 144 -15.27 -6.61 -9.64
CA LYS A 144 -14.02 -7.22 -10.09
C LYS A 144 -13.60 -6.71 -11.48
N LYS A 145 -14.56 -6.61 -12.41
CA LYS A 145 -14.35 -6.06 -13.75
C LYS A 145 -13.95 -4.57 -13.71
N ARG A 146 -14.65 -3.76 -12.89
CA ARG A 146 -14.34 -2.33 -12.72
C ARG A 146 -12.93 -2.13 -12.17
N HIS A 147 -12.53 -2.94 -11.20
CA HIS A 147 -11.17 -2.86 -10.64
C HIS A 147 -10.11 -3.22 -11.69
N ALA A 148 -10.33 -4.26 -12.50
CA ALA A 148 -9.43 -4.63 -13.59
C ALA A 148 -9.27 -3.48 -14.61
N LEU A 149 -10.38 -2.85 -15.03
CA LEU A 149 -10.38 -1.69 -15.94
C LEU A 149 -9.68 -0.47 -15.31
N ARG A 150 -9.86 -0.24 -14.01
CA ARG A 150 -9.18 0.83 -13.27
C ARG A 150 -7.66 0.65 -13.30
N ILE A 151 -7.18 -0.57 -13.05
CA ILE A 151 -5.76 -0.89 -13.13
C ILE A 151 -5.24 -0.64 -14.55
N GLU A 152 -5.97 -1.06 -15.59
CA GLU A 152 -5.57 -0.87 -16.97
C GLU A 152 -5.48 0.62 -17.34
N LYS A 153 -6.49 1.41 -16.96
CA LYS A 153 -6.58 2.84 -17.27
C LYS A 153 -5.52 3.65 -16.51
N TYR A 154 -5.35 3.44 -15.21
CA TYR A 154 -4.45 4.23 -14.37
C TYR A 154 -3.05 3.64 -14.27
N GLY A 155 -2.88 2.35 -14.51
CA GLY A 155 -1.56 1.72 -14.63
C GLY A 155 -0.76 2.27 -15.81
N LYS A 156 -1.43 2.64 -16.92
CA LYS A 156 -0.80 3.30 -18.08
C LYS A 156 -0.63 4.81 -17.91
N ALA A 157 -1.49 5.49 -17.14
CA ALA A 157 -1.53 6.96 -17.05
C ALA A 157 -0.50 7.56 -16.08
N LEU A 158 0.24 6.75 -15.33
CA LEU A 158 1.26 7.22 -14.38
C LEU A 158 2.66 6.66 -14.69
N LEU A 159 2.97 6.47 -15.94
CA LEU A 159 4.32 6.70 -16.43
C LEU A 159 4.49 8.22 -16.45
N LEU A 160 4.80 8.81 -15.30
CA LEU A 160 5.32 10.17 -15.27
C LEU A 160 6.51 10.21 -16.21
N PRO A 161 6.65 11.26 -17.04
CA PRO A 161 7.86 11.46 -17.81
C PRO A 161 9.04 11.38 -16.83
N THR A 162 10.01 10.55 -17.13
CA THR A 162 11.33 10.59 -16.51
C THR A 162 11.81 12.04 -16.54
N GLU A 163 12.33 12.46 -15.40
CA GLU A 163 12.89 13.78 -15.16
C GLU A 163 13.72 14.29 -16.35
N GLU A 164 13.14 15.12 -17.19
CA GLU A 164 13.88 16.02 -18.06
C GLU A 164 13.71 17.43 -17.52
N GLY A 165 14.78 17.90 -16.88
CA GLY A 165 15.11 19.31 -16.80
C GLY A 165 14.36 20.15 -15.76
N PHE A 166 14.78 20.07 -14.50
CA PHE A 166 14.78 21.25 -13.64
C PHE A 166 16.20 21.82 -13.66
N SER A 167 16.49 22.68 -14.65
CA SER A 167 17.61 23.62 -14.57
C SER A 167 17.14 24.77 -13.70
N ALA A 168 17.76 24.93 -12.53
CA ALA A 168 17.65 26.12 -11.71
C ALA A 168 18.31 27.30 -12.45
N GLU A 169 17.54 28.33 -12.73
CA GLU A 169 18.04 29.72 -12.88
C GLU A 169 17.81 30.49 -11.58
#